data_1acdce0fe18526892deafbdd03279723
#
_entry.id   1acdce0fe18526892deafbdd03279723
#
_cell.length_a   1.000
_cell.length_b   1.000
_cell.length_c   1.000
_cell.angle_alpha   90.00
_cell.angle_beta   90.00
_cell.angle_gamma   90.00
#
_symmetry.space_group_name_H-M   'P 1'
#
loop_
_entity.id
_entity.type
_entity.pdbx_description
1 polymer ?
#
loop_
_entity_poly.entity_id
_entity_poly.type
_entity_poly.pdbx_seq_one_letter_code
_entity_poly.pdbx_strand_id
1 'polypeptide(L)'
;MILDAYDPQCPIRNILARLGDKWSLLVIYTLSQTERMRFGDLRRAVPDISQKMLTVTLRTLEEDGLVTRTVYPEIPPRVEYSLTARAFSLLPHIQALVAWAKENMESIIRDRKKTAGSKH
;
A
#
# COMPACT_ATOMS: atom_id res chain seq x y z
N MET A 1 10.93 19.83 -17.26
CA MET A 1 10.19 20.24 -16.06
C MET A 1 11.04 19.96 -14.82
N ILE A 2 11.23 20.97 -14.01
CA ILE A 2 11.98 20.78 -12.76
C ILE A 2 10.97 20.37 -11.68
N LEU A 3 11.24 19.23 -11.04
CA LEU A 3 10.41 18.74 -9.95
C LEU A 3 11.06 19.12 -8.63
N ASP A 4 10.42 20.04 -7.92
CA ASP A 4 10.84 20.45 -6.58
C ASP A 4 9.97 19.71 -5.56
N ALA A 5 10.57 18.75 -4.87
CA ALA A 5 9.87 17.93 -3.88
C ALA A 5 9.35 18.73 -2.69
N TYR A 6 9.84 19.95 -2.50
CA TYR A 6 9.37 20.83 -1.42
C TYR A 6 8.20 21.73 -1.83
N ASP A 7 7.90 21.80 -3.13
CA ASP A 7 6.75 22.55 -3.63
C ASP A 7 5.47 21.77 -3.32
N PRO A 8 4.49 22.37 -2.62
CA PRO A 8 3.23 21.67 -2.33
C PRO A 8 2.46 21.24 -3.57
N GLN A 9 2.74 21.83 -4.74
CA GLN A 9 2.11 21.47 -6.00
C GLN A 9 2.88 20.36 -6.74
N CYS A 10 4.01 19.91 -6.22
CA CYS A 10 4.84 18.91 -6.88
C CYS A 10 4.10 17.56 -6.96
N PRO A 11 3.96 16.97 -8.17
CA PRO A 11 3.30 15.66 -8.31
C PRO A 11 3.97 14.56 -7.49
N ILE A 12 5.31 14.56 -7.39
CA ILE A 12 6.04 13.57 -6.61
C ILE A 12 5.66 13.66 -5.15
N ARG A 13 5.64 14.87 -4.59
CA ARG A 13 5.28 15.08 -3.19
C ARG A 13 3.85 14.63 -2.91
N ASN A 14 2.93 14.95 -3.81
CA ASN A 14 1.54 14.57 -3.67
C ASN A 14 1.37 13.05 -3.64
N ILE A 15 1.97 12.36 -4.62
CA ILE A 15 1.87 10.89 -4.73
C ILE A 15 2.51 10.23 -3.52
N LEU A 16 3.69 10.68 -3.09
CA LEU A 16 4.36 10.11 -1.92
C LEU A 16 3.53 10.29 -0.66
N ALA A 17 2.86 11.43 -0.51
CA ALA A 17 2.00 11.66 0.64
C ALA A 17 0.82 10.68 0.68
N ARG A 18 0.30 10.31 -0.48
CA ARG A 18 -0.85 9.40 -0.56
C ARG A 18 -0.45 7.92 -0.47
N LEU A 19 0.73 7.55 -0.98
CA LEU A 19 1.19 6.15 -0.99
C LEU A 19 2.19 5.83 0.13
N GLY A 20 2.77 6.85 0.73
CA GLY A 20 3.84 6.68 1.72
C GLY A 20 3.38 6.30 3.12
N ASP A 21 2.11 6.03 3.31
CA ASP A 21 1.61 5.55 4.59
C ASP A 21 1.95 4.07 4.79
N LYS A 22 1.69 3.60 6.00
CA LYS A 22 2.03 2.23 6.39
C LYS A 22 1.29 1.16 5.59
N TRP A 23 0.11 1.46 5.05
CA TRP A 23 -0.81 0.44 4.56
C TRP A 23 -1.01 0.40 3.05
N SER A 24 -0.89 1.53 2.36
CA SER A 24 -1.27 1.62 0.94
C SER A 24 -0.50 0.66 0.04
N LEU A 25 0.84 0.66 0.12
CA LEU A 25 1.65 -0.24 -0.70
C LEU A 25 1.42 -1.69 -0.33
N LEU A 26 1.19 -1.97 0.95
CA LEU A 26 0.94 -3.32 1.44
C LEU A 26 -0.38 -3.88 0.91
N VAL A 27 -1.43 -3.05 0.86
CA VAL A 27 -2.73 -3.44 0.30
C VAL A 27 -2.61 -3.71 -1.20
N ILE A 28 -1.91 -2.85 -1.93
CA ILE A 28 -1.67 -3.06 -3.37
C ILE A 28 -0.92 -4.37 -3.60
N TYR A 29 0.15 -4.60 -2.85
CA TYR A 29 0.93 -5.82 -2.97
C TYR A 29 0.09 -7.06 -2.68
N THR A 30 -0.74 -7.01 -1.65
CA THR A 30 -1.63 -8.10 -1.28
C THR A 30 -2.64 -8.39 -2.40
N LEU A 31 -3.26 -7.36 -2.95
CA LEU A 31 -4.21 -7.51 -4.06
C LEU A 31 -3.54 -8.06 -5.32
N SER A 32 -2.24 -7.83 -5.49
CA SER A 32 -1.52 -8.34 -6.66
C SER A 32 -1.37 -9.86 -6.65
N GLN A 33 -1.57 -10.50 -5.52
CA GLN A 33 -1.40 -11.95 -5.38
C GLN A 33 -2.65 -12.72 -5.81
N THR A 34 -3.76 -12.03 -5.99
CA THR A 34 -5.02 -12.64 -6.41
C THR A 34 -5.68 -11.76 -7.47
N GLU A 35 -6.69 -12.29 -8.15
CA GLU A 35 -7.45 -11.51 -9.12
C GLU A 35 -8.40 -10.54 -8.42
N ARG A 36 -9.04 -10.99 -7.36
CA ARG A 36 -10.02 -10.20 -6.60
C ARG A 36 -10.04 -10.65 -5.15
N MET A 37 -10.35 -9.71 -4.26
CA MET A 37 -10.50 -10.03 -2.83
C MET A 37 -11.66 -9.26 -2.24
N ARG A 38 -12.37 -9.90 -1.31
CA ARG A 38 -13.37 -9.22 -0.50
C ARG A 38 -12.69 -8.49 0.65
N PHE A 39 -13.42 -7.56 1.25
CA PHE A 39 -12.90 -6.78 2.38
C PHE A 39 -12.37 -7.68 3.50
N GLY A 40 -13.14 -8.70 3.88
CA GLY A 40 -12.72 -9.60 4.94
C GLY A 40 -11.46 -10.38 4.60
N ASP A 41 -11.29 -10.76 3.33
CA ASP A 41 -10.09 -11.47 2.89
C ASP A 41 -8.86 -10.56 2.99
N LEU A 42 -9.00 -9.31 2.57
CA LEU A 42 -7.93 -8.32 2.68
C LEU A 42 -7.53 -8.09 4.13
N ARG A 43 -8.53 -7.95 5.00
CA ARG A 43 -8.26 -7.71 6.41
C ARG A 43 -7.51 -8.87 7.06
N ARG A 44 -7.84 -10.10 6.68
CA ARG A 44 -7.13 -11.28 7.18
C ARG A 44 -5.73 -11.40 6.58
N ALA A 45 -5.56 -10.99 5.33
CA ALA A 45 -4.27 -11.10 4.64
C ALA A 45 -3.27 -10.02 5.07
N VAL A 46 -3.76 -8.87 5.57
CA VAL A 46 -2.91 -7.77 6.03
C VAL A 46 -2.99 -7.73 7.56
N PRO A 47 -2.00 -8.32 8.27
CA PRO A 47 -2.04 -8.36 9.72
C PRO A 47 -2.08 -6.98 10.35
N ASP A 48 -2.78 -6.87 11.45
CA ASP A 48 -2.84 -5.68 12.31
C ASP A 48 -3.55 -4.47 11.70
N ILE A 49 -4.07 -4.55 10.48
CA ILE A 49 -4.84 -3.44 9.95
C ILE A 49 -6.24 -3.44 10.57
N SER A 50 -6.66 -2.28 11.08
CA SER A 50 -8.02 -2.13 11.60
C SER A 50 -9.02 -2.02 10.45
N GLN A 51 -10.28 -2.35 10.74
CA GLN A 51 -11.37 -2.20 9.78
C GLN A 51 -11.46 -0.75 9.27
N LYS A 52 -11.34 0.21 10.18
CA LYS A 52 -11.38 1.63 9.84
C LYS A 52 -10.23 2.01 8.92
N MET A 53 -9.03 1.58 9.22
CA MET A 53 -7.85 1.92 8.41
C MET A 53 -7.93 1.27 7.03
N LEU A 54 -8.38 0.02 6.95
CA LEU A 54 -8.54 -0.64 5.65
C LEU A 54 -9.60 0.08 4.80
N THR A 55 -10.69 0.51 5.41
CA THR A 55 -11.73 1.28 4.71
C THR A 55 -11.16 2.58 4.13
N VAL A 56 -10.42 3.32 4.94
CA VAL A 56 -9.81 4.58 4.51
C VAL A 56 -8.78 4.33 3.39
N THR A 57 -7.94 3.32 3.57
CA THR A 57 -6.89 2.98 2.59
C THR A 57 -7.51 2.61 1.25
N LEU A 58 -8.51 1.73 1.24
CA LEU A 58 -9.18 1.31 0.01
C LEU A 58 -9.88 2.48 -0.69
N ARG A 59 -10.49 3.38 0.07
CA ARG A 59 -11.12 4.57 -0.50
C ARG A 59 -10.10 5.46 -1.19
N THR A 60 -8.98 5.71 -0.54
CA THR A 60 -7.91 6.53 -1.11
C THR A 60 -7.37 5.90 -2.40
N LEU A 61 -7.14 4.59 -2.40
CA LEU A 61 -6.65 3.88 -3.57
C LEU A 61 -7.68 3.88 -4.70
N GLU A 62 -8.95 3.78 -4.38
CA GLU A 62 -10.02 3.87 -5.38
C GLU A 62 -10.08 5.28 -5.98
N GLU A 63 -9.99 6.31 -5.16
CA GLU A 63 -9.98 7.70 -5.62
C GLU A 63 -8.84 7.98 -6.58
N ASP A 64 -7.69 7.36 -6.35
CA ASP A 64 -6.50 7.55 -7.19
C ASP A 64 -6.49 6.61 -8.41
N GLY A 65 -7.53 5.80 -8.59
CA GLY A 65 -7.64 4.92 -9.73
C GLY A 65 -6.69 3.72 -9.67
N LEU A 66 -6.29 3.30 -8.47
CA LEU A 66 -5.41 2.15 -8.28
C LEU A 66 -6.18 0.89 -7.94
N VAL A 67 -7.38 1.03 -7.39
CA VAL A 67 -8.24 -0.07 -6.98
C VAL A 67 -9.64 0.14 -7.57
N THR A 68 -10.24 -0.95 -8.04
CA THR A 68 -11.64 -0.98 -8.47
C THR A 68 -12.45 -1.67 -7.39
N ARG A 69 -13.54 -1.02 -7.00
CA ARG A 69 -14.50 -1.58 -6.06
C ARG A 69 -15.72 -2.02 -6.88
N THR A 70 -16.02 -3.30 -6.87
CA THR A 70 -17.15 -3.86 -7.61
C THR A 70 -18.21 -4.36 -6.63
N VAL A 71 -19.43 -3.84 -6.77
CA VAL A 71 -20.56 -4.26 -5.94
C VAL A 71 -21.44 -5.18 -6.77
N TYR A 72 -21.72 -6.37 -6.22
CA TYR A 72 -22.63 -7.32 -6.83
C TYR A 72 -23.97 -7.24 -6.11
N PRO A 73 -25.10 -7.10 -6.86
CA PRO A 73 -26.43 -6.95 -6.25
C PRO A 73 -26.98 -8.29 -5.74
N GLU A 74 -26.34 -8.80 -4.73
CA GLU A 74 -26.76 -10.04 -4.06
C GLU A 74 -27.32 -9.70 -2.68
N ILE A 75 -27.87 -10.70 -1.97
CA ILE A 75 -28.35 -10.56 -0.60
C ILE A 75 -27.64 -11.61 0.26
N PRO A 76 -26.71 -11.21 1.15
CA PRO A 76 -26.21 -9.83 1.35
C PRO A 76 -25.35 -9.36 0.18
N PRO A 77 -25.19 -8.06 -0.03
CA PRO A 77 -24.38 -7.55 -1.13
C PRO A 77 -22.93 -8.03 -1.03
N ARG A 78 -22.37 -8.40 -2.18
CA ARG A 78 -20.98 -8.79 -2.27
C ARG A 78 -20.16 -7.63 -2.85
N VAL A 79 -19.07 -7.29 -2.20
CA VAL A 79 -18.15 -6.24 -2.66
C VAL A 79 -16.77 -6.86 -2.83
N GLU A 80 -16.18 -6.66 -4.00
CA GLU A 80 -14.85 -7.17 -4.32
C GLU A 80 -13.95 -6.04 -4.76
N TYR A 81 -12.67 -6.17 -4.43
CA TYR A 81 -11.63 -5.22 -4.78
C TYR A 81 -10.60 -5.86 -5.69
N SER A 82 -10.16 -5.11 -6.70
CA SER A 82 -9.15 -5.58 -7.63
C SER A 82 -8.25 -4.42 -8.04
N LEU A 83 -7.04 -4.75 -8.53
CA LEU A 83 -6.12 -3.74 -9.03
C LEU A 83 -6.53 -3.29 -10.43
N THR A 84 -6.28 -2.00 -10.71
CA THR A 84 -6.46 -1.43 -12.03
C THR A 84 -5.19 -1.57 -12.87
N ALA A 85 -5.28 -1.26 -14.16
CA ALA A 85 -4.09 -1.21 -15.04
C ALA A 85 -3.04 -0.23 -14.48
N ARG A 86 -3.50 0.91 -13.93
CA ARG A 86 -2.60 1.87 -13.31
C ARG A 86 -1.81 1.25 -12.16
N ALA A 87 -2.49 0.47 -11.30
CA ALA A 87 -1.82 -0.22 -10.21
C ALA A 87 -0.81 -1.25 -10.71
N PHE A 88 -1.13 -1.96 -11.78
CA PHE A 88 -0.19 -2.90 -12.38
C PHE A 88 1.05 -2.20 -12.92
N SER A 89 0.93 -0.95 -13.38
CA SER A 89 2.09 -0.17 -13.82
C SER A 89 2.98 0.24 -12.65
N LEU A 90 2.41 0.38 -11.46
CA LEU A 90 3.14 0.70 -10.24
C LEU A 90 3.79 -0.55 -9.63
N LEU A 91 3.20 -1.71 -9.84
CA LEU A 91 3.58 -2.95 -9.16
C LEU A 91 5.07 -3.32 -9.27
N PRO A 92 5.74 -3.19 -10.43
CA PRO A 92 7.18 -3.49 -10.49
C PRO A 92 8.03 -2.67 -9.52
N HIS A 93 7.63 -1.44 -9.26
CA HIS A 93 8.35 -0.56 -8.32
C HIS A 93 8.13 -1.03 -6.87
N ILE A 94 6.93 -1.49 -6.56
CA ILE A 94 6.62 -2.06 -5.25
C ILE A 94 7.39 -3.36 -5.06
N GLN A 95 7.42 -4.22 -6.06
CA GLN A 95 8.17 -5.48 -6.01
C GLN A 95 9.66 -5.24 -5.80
N ALA A 96 10.22 -4.24 -6.47
CA ALA A 96 11.61 -3.85 -6.28
C ALA A 96 11.87 -3.37 -4.85
N LEU A 97 10.94 -2.60 -4.29
CA LEU A 97 11.04 -2.13 -2.91
C LEU A 97 10.99 -3.30 -1.92
N VAL A 98 10.08 -4.25 -2.15
CA VAL A 98 9.97 -5.46 -1.32
C VAL A 98 11.27 -6.25 -1.36
N ALA A 99 11.85 -6.44 -2.55
CA ALA A 99 13.12 -7.16 -2.70
C ALA A 99 14.24 -6.45 -1.95
N TRP A 100 14.32 -5.13 -2.09
CA TRP A 100 15.30 -4.33 -1.38
C TRP A 100 15.16 -4.48 0.14
N ALA A 101 13.91 -4.42 0.62
CA ALA A 101 13.63 -4.56 2.05
C ALA A 101 14.08 -5.93 2.57
N LYS A 102 13.82 -7.00 1.83
CA LYS A 102 14.25 -8.34 2.21
C LYS A 102 15.76 -8.45 2.30
N GLU A 103 16.49 -7.84 1.36
CA GLU A 103 17.95 -7.88 1.34
C GLU A 103 18.57 -7.09 2.47
N ASN A 104 17.92 -6.02 2.92
CA ASN A 104 18.50 -5.08 3.86
C ASN A 104 17.96 -5.18 5.28
N MET A 105 16.89 -5.98 5.49
CA MET A 105 16.16 -5.99 6.76
C MET A 105 17.06 -6.40 7.93
N GLU A 106 17.87 -7.43 7.77
CA GLU A 106 18.76 -7.88 8.83
C GLU A 106 19.75 -6.81 9.26
N SER A 107 20.39 -6.15 8.28
CA SER A 107 21.37 -5.10 8.59
C SER A 107 20.70 -3.88 9.21
N ILE A 108 19.49 -3.54 8.76
CA ILE A 108 18.74 -2.42 9.32
C ILE A 108 18.38 -2.71 10.78
N ILE A 109 17.86 -3.90 11.07
CA ILE A 109 17.52 -4.31 12.44
C ILE A 109 18.77 -4.28 13.33
N ARG A 110 19.88 -4.77 12.82
CA ARG A 110 21.17 -4.76 13.53
C ARG A 110 21.60 -3.34 13.88
N ASP A 111 21.48 -2.42 12.94
CA ASP A 111 21.85 -1.02 13.15
C ASP A 111 20.93 -0.34 14.16
N ARG A 112 19.63 -0.65 14.12
CA ARG A 112 18.68 -0.15 15.11
C ARG A 112 19.06 -0.60 16.52
N LYS A 113 19.46 -1.84 16.68
CA LYS A 113 19.89 -2.38 17.99
C LYS A 113 21.16 -1.70 18.49
N LYS A 114 22.12 -1.43 17.61
CA LYS A 114 23.35 -0.70 17.96
C LYS A 114 23.01 0.70 18.48
N THR A 115 22.15 1.42 17.77
CA THR A 115 21.74 2.76 18.17
C THR A 115 21.04 2.74 19.52
N ALA A 116 20.16 1.78 19.75
CA ALA A 116 19.48 1.62 21.02
C ALA A 116 20.46 1.29 22.15
N GLY A 117 21.46 0.43 21.87
CA GLY A 117 22.47 0.04 22.84
C GLY A 117 23.48 1.14 23.19
N SER A 118 23.69 2.10 22.27
CA SER A 118 24.60 3.22 22.49
C SER A 118 23.90 4.48 22.99
N LYS A 119 22.65 4.39 23.32
CA LYS A 119 21.84 5.51 23.80
C LYS A 119 22.32 5.95 25.19
N HIS A 120 22.54 7.25 25.35
CA HIS A 120 22.99 7.84 26.59
C HIS A 120 21.98 8.83 27.12
#